data_3cbc7f1a304f451f546f00892e882cd4
#
_entry.id   3cbc7f1a304f451f546f00892e882cd4
#
_cell.length_a   1.000
_cell.length_b   1.000
_cell.length_c   1.000
_cell.angle_alpha   90.00
_cell.angle_beta   90.00
_cell.angle_gamma   90.00
#
_symmetry.space_group_name_H-M   'P 1'
#
loop_
_entity.id
_entity.type
_entity.pdbx_description
1 polymer ?
#
loop_
_entity_poly.entity_id
_entity_poly.type
_entity_poly.pdbx_seq_one_letter_code
_entity_poly.pdbx_strand_id
1 'polypeptide(L)'
;MTTPSAPPLRPRVVIIGCGFGGLEAARALRGAAVDVTLVDKTNHHLFQPLLYQVATAGLSAPAIAAPIRHLFRQQRNMTTLLGEVTRIDVGQRTVHLADGAMLPYDHLIVAAGATHSYFGRDDWAAYAPGLKTLDDAFEIRRRVLLAFEAAEKEPDPARRADWLNFVVVGAGPTGVEMAGTLAEIARHTLPGEFRHIDPASAKIILLEGGARVLQAMPEALSQRAKEQLEKLGVDVRLGARVTAIDSDGLKVESPASATTSSASSYQINSKCIVWAAGVAASPLGRHLADTTGASTDRAGRVVVEPDLTLPGHPEISVIGDLAAAKSHAPGHEPKPVPGVSPGAKQMGRATAATILRRLAGQP
;
A
#
# COMPACT_ATOMS: atom_id res chain seq x y z
N MET A 1 17.48 -52.26 22.33
CA MET A 1 17.69 -50.83 22.08
C MET A 1 16.70 -50.42 20.99
N THR A 2 15.59 -49.80 21.37
CA THR A 2 14.61 -49.27 20.40
C THR A 2 15.18 -48.01 19.78
N THR A 3 15.42 -48.03 18.48
CA THR A 3 15.75 -46.82 17.70
C THR A 3 14.66 -45.78 17.93
N PRO A 4 15.00 -44.53 18.31
CA PRO A 4 14.03 -43.50 18.43
C PRO A 4 13.35 -43.28 17.06
N SER A 5 12.04 -43.42 16.99
CA SER A 5 11.28 -43.13 15.77
C SER A 5 11.52 -41.70 15.40
N ALA A 6 11.80 -41.42 14.11
CA ALA A 6 11.89 -40.06 13.62
C ALA A 6 10.65 -39.27 14.03
N PRO A 7 10.78 -38.03 14.51
CA PRO A 7 9.60 -37.22 14.86
C PRO A 7 8.68 -37.11 13.64
N PRO A 8 7.36 -37.17 13.83
CA PRO A 8 6.43 -37.05 12.72
C PRO A 8 6.66 -35.75 11.97
N LEU A 9 6.68 -35.83 10.64
CA LEU A 9 6.82 -34.67 9.76
C LEU A 9 5.68 -33.68 10.10
N ARG A 10 6.06 -32.45 10.46
CA ARG A 10 5.10 -31.39 10.73
C ARG A 10 4.56 -30.81 9.42
N PRO A 11 3.26 -30.45 9.36
CA PRO A 11 2.71 -29.74 8.21
C PRO A 11 3.47 -28.44 7.95
N ARG A 12 3.76 -28.16 6.69
CA ARG A 12 4.49 -26.98 6.25
C ARG A 12 3.51 -25.86 5.89
N VAL A 13 3.61 -24.74 6.57
CA VAL A 13 2.82 -23.54 6.28
C VAL A 13 3.76 -22.50 5.67
N VAL A 14 3.55 -22.16 4.39
CA VAL A 14 4.29 -21.08 3.73
C VAL A 14 3.44 -19.81 3.75
N ILE A 15 4.04 -18.70 4.17
CA ILE A 15 3.42 -17.36 4.20
C ILE A 15 4.19 -16.46 3.25
N ILE A 16 3.51 -15.90 2.24
CA ILE A 16 4.09 -14.95 1.30
C ILE A 16 3.72 -13.53 1.73
N GLY A 17 4.72 -12.74 2.13
CA GLY A 17 4.57 -11.36 2.57
C GLY A 17 4.42 -11.19 4.08
N CYS A 18 5.19 -10.25 4.65
CA CYS A 18 5.18 -9.86 6.06
C CYS A 18 4.54 -8.49 6.28
N GLY A 19 3.51 -8.16 5.48
CA GLY A 19 2.61 -7.04 5.77
C GLY A 19 1.76 -7.33 7.01
N PHE A 20 0.74 -6.52 7.27
CA PHE A 20 -0.11 -6.67 8.46
C PHE A 20 -0.78 -8.05 8.56
N GLY A 21 -1.27 -8.60 7.43
CA GLY A 21 -1.93 -9.91 7.41
C GLY A 21 -0.96 -11.05 7.67
N GLY A 22 0.15 -11.11 6.93
CA GLY A 22 1.15 -12.18 7.08
C GLY A 22 1.84 -12.17 8.44
N LEU A 23 2.15 -10.99 8.99
CA LEU A 23 2.68 -10.85 10.35
C LEU A 23 1.75 -11.46 11.40
N GLU A 24 0.45 -11.15 11.34
CA GLU A 24 -0.52 -11.67 12.32
C GLU A 24 -0.79 -13.15 12.12
N ALA A 25 -0.85 -13.65 10.88
CA ALA A 25 -0.96 -15.09 10.61
C ALA A 25 0.25 -15.85 11.18
N ALA A 26 1.46 -15.36 10.93
CA ALA A 26 2.68 -15.95 11.44
C ALA A 26 2.72 -15.98 12.98
N ARG A 27 2.29 -14.90 13.64
CA ARG A 27 2.20 -14.81 15.11
C ARG A 27 1.16 -15.79 15.68
N ALA A 28 0.00 -15.91 15.02
CA ALA A 28 -1.06 -16.79 15.46
C ALA A 28 -0.70 -18.28 15.37
N LEU A 29 0.27 -18.64 14.50
CA LEU A 29 0.81 -20.00 14.39
C LEU A 29 1.95 -20.30 15.38
N ARG A 30 2.31 -19.36 16.28
CA ARG A 30 3.37 -19.56 17.28
C ARG A 30 3.04 -20.74 18.17
N GLY A 31 4.01 -21.66 18.31
CA GLY A 31 3.89 -22.84 19.19
C GLY A 31 2.98 -23.96 18.65
N ALA A 32 2.34 -23.78 17.51
CA ALA A 32 1.59 -24.84 16.85
C ALA A 32 2.55 -25.94 16.31
N ALA A 33 2.01 -27.16 16.16
CA ALA A 33 2.75 -28.31 15.63
C ALA A 33 2.90 -28.25 14.10
N VAL A 34 3.34 -27.11 13.58
CA VAL A 34 3.59 -26.84 12.16
C VAL A 34 4.98 -26.21 11.97
N ASP A 35 5.55 -26.37 10.80
CA ASP A 35 6.76 -25.64 10.38
C ASP A 35 6.34 -24.48 9.49
N VAL A 36 6.58 -23.25 9.96
CA VAL A 36 6.18 -22.03 9.26
C VAL A 36 7.37 -21.44 8.53
N THR A 37 7.24 -21.24 7.22
CA THR A 37 8.22 -20.47 6.42
C THR A 37 7.56 -19.19 5.95
N LEU A 38 8.08 -18.05 6.40
CA LEU A 38 7.66 -16.73 5.93
C LEU A 38 8.68 -16.22 4.94
N VAL A 39 8.23 -15.89 3.74
CA VAL A 39 9.04 -15.28 2.69
C VAL A 39 8.55 -13.87 2.38
N ASP A 40 9.46 -12.90 2.35
CA ASP A 40 9.18 -11.52 1.96
C ASP A 40 10.30 -10.99 1.08
N LYS A 41 9.96 -10.14 0.12
CA LYS A 41 10.95 -9.48 -0.75
C LYS A 41 11.76 -8.40 -0.04
N THR A 42 11.32 -8.00 1.16
CA THR A 42 12.02 -7.08 2.05
C THR A 42 12.41 -7.78 3.35
N ASN A 43 13.40 -7.24 4.07
CA ASN A 43 13.84 -7.80 5.35
C ASN A 43 13.13 -7.18 6.56
N HIS A 44 12.10 -6.33 6.33
CA HIS A 44 11.42 -5.57 7.37
C HIS A 44 9.89 -5.59 7.20
N HIS A 45 9.19 -5.56 8.31
CA HIS A 45 7.77 -5.23 8.37
C HIS A 45 7.61 -3.72 8.38
N LEU A 46 6.88 -3.18 7.41
CA LEU A 46 6.64 -1.76 7.28
C LEU A 46 5.31 -1.37 7.92
N PHE A 47 5.34 -0.42 8.87
CA PHE A 47 4.13 0.22 9.40
C PHE A 47 3.66 1.32 8.44
N GLN A 48 3.04 0.91 7.35
CA GLN A 48 2.63 1.72 6.21
C GLN A 48 1.81 2.99 6.55
N PRO A 49 0.94 3.02 7.58
CA PRO A 49 0.19 4.23 7.95
C PRO A 49 1.05 5.45 8.30
N LEU A 50 2.31 5.26 8.67
CA LEU A 50 3.23 6.37 8.98
C LEU A 50 4.28 6.61 7.88
N LEU A 51 4.15 5.96 6.72
CA LEU A 51 5.12 6.06 5.65
C LEU A 51 5.22 7.49 5.08
N TYR A 52 4.10 8.22 5.05
CA TYR A 52 4.07 9.62 4.63
C TYR A 52 4.99 10.50 5.51
N GLN A 53 5.13 10.19 6.81
CA GLN A 53 6.03 10.94 7.69
C GLN A 53 7.51 10.69 7.38
N VAL A 54 7.86 9.52 6.86
CA VAL A 54 9.23 9.28 6.34
C VAL A 54 9.43 10.06 5.04
N ALA A 55 8.44 10.05 4.15
CA ALA A 55 8.47 10.79 2.89
C ALA A 55 8.53 12.32 3.09
N THR A 56 8.11 12.82 4.22
CA THR A 56 8.12 14.25 4.59
C THR A 56 9.16 14.60 5.65
N ALA A 57 10.12 13.73 5.90
CA ALA A 57 11.21 13.91 6.87
C ALA A 57 10.77 14.04 8.35
N GLY A 58 9.51 13.78 8.69
CA GLY A 58 8.99 13.82 10.05
C GLY A 58 9.42 12.62 10.91
N LEU A 59 9.66 11.46 10.28
CA LEU A 59 10.15 10.25 10.96
C LEU A 59 11.36 9.64 10.24
N SER A 60 12.18 8.92 11.01
CA SER A 60 13.21 8.05 10.44
C SER A 60 12.63 6.70 10.01
N ALA A 61 13.17 6.10 8.94
CA ALA A 61 12.70 4.79 8.47
C ALA A 61 12.74 3.68 9.55
N PRO A 62 13.78 3.58 10.41
CA PRO A 62 13.78 2.59 11.49
C PRO A 62 12.63 2.70 12.48
N ALA A 63 12.00 3.88 12.62
CA ALA A 63 10.87 4.08 13.51
C ALA A 63 9.61 3.30 13.07
N ILE A 64 9.50 2.98 11.76
CA ILE A 64 8.33 2.32 11.18
C ILE A 64 8.67 1.01 10.44
N ALA A 65 9.94 0.62 10.39
CA ALA A 65 10.42 -0.56 9.66
C ALA A 65 11.13 -1.52 10.63
N ALA A 66 10.37 -2.48 11.17
CA ALA A 66 10.88 -3.45 12.11
C ALA A 66 11.51 -4.67 11.39
N PRO A 67 12.77 -5.07 11.67
CA PRO A 67 13.38 -6.25 11.05
C PRO A 67 12.56 -7.52 11.31
N ILE A 68 12.17 -8.23 10.25
CA ILE A 68 11.30 -9.43 10.34
C ILE A 68 11.93 -10.49 11.25
N ARG A 69 13.23 -10.78 11.09
CA ARG A 69 13.94 -11.77 11.92
C ARG A 69 13.91 -11.41 13.40
N HIS A 70 13.96 -10.12 13.74
CA HIS A 70 13.84 -9.66 15.12
C HIS A 70 12.45 -9.90 15.68
N LEU A 71 11.38 -9.68 14.89
CA LEU A 71 10.00 -9.90 15.32
C LEU A 71 9.73 -11.36 15.69
N PHE A 72 10.38 -12.31 14.98
CA PHE A 72 10.17 -13.75 15.17
C PHE A 72 11.31 -14.49 15.87
N ARG A 73 12.33 -13.79 16.42
CA ARG A 73 13.53 -14.42 17.04
C ARG A 73 13.23 -15.45 18.12
N GLN A 74 12.07 -15.34 18.79
CA GLN A 74 11.65 -16.26 19.85
C GLN A 74 10.63 -17.31 19.38
N GLN A 75 10.25 -17.32 18.10
CA GLN A 75 9.29 -18.26 17.54
C GLN A 75 10.02 -19.44 16.91
N ARG A 76 10.13 -20.55 17.64
CA ARG A 76 10.98 -21.71 17.28
C ARG A 76 10.52 -22.47 16.03
N ASN A 77 9.21 -22.44 15.72
CA ASN A 77 8.65 -23.10 14.55
C ASN A 77 8.60 -22.18 13.30
N MET A 78 9.43 -21.09 13.29
CA MET A 78 9.44 -20.10 12.25
C MET A 78 10.79 -20.03 11.54
N THR A 79 10.77 -20.11 10.21
CA THR A 79 11.88 -19.78 9.32
C THR A 79 11.51 -18.51 8.54
N THR A 80 12.39 -17.52 8.52
CA THR A 80 12.22 -16.29 7.74
C THR A 80 13.20 -16.28 6.56
N LEU A 81 12.67 -16.08 5.36
CA LEU A 81 13.46 -15.99 4.13
C LEU A 81 13.28 -14.62 3.50
N LEU A 82 14.39 -14.02 3.05
CA LEU A 82 14.37 -12.88 2.13
C LEU A 82 14.34 -13.45 0.71
N GLY A 83 13.29 -13.16 -0.04
CA GLY A 83 13.13 -13.65 -1.40
C GLY A 83 11.88 -13.10 -2.07
N GLU A 84 11.95 -12.95 -3.37
CA GLU A 84 10.82 -12.57 -4.19
C GLU A 84 10.14 -13.80 -4.77
N VAL A 85 8.84 -13.94 -4.51
CA VAL A 85 8.04 -15.02 -5.08
C VAL A 85 7.63 -14.63 -6.50
N THR A 86 8.00 -15.46 -7.46
CA THR A 86 7.71 -15.24 -8.88
C THR A 86 6.56 -16.11 -9.40
N ARG A 87 6.37 -17.30 -8.81
CA ARG A 87 5.34 -18.26 -9.25
C ARG A 87 4.88 -19.15 -8.09
N ILE A 88 3.61 -19.53 -8.14
CA ILE A 88 2.99 -20.53 -7.26
C ILE A 88 2.54 -21.69 -8.14
N ASP A 89 3.12 -22.87 -7.95
CA ASP A 89 2.69 -24.10 -8.59
C ASP A 89 1.68 -24.81 -7.70
N VAL A 90 0.42 -24.63 -8.02
CA VAL A 90 -0.71 -25.16 -7.23
C VAL A 90 -0.76 -26.69 -7.31
N GLY A 91 -0.48 -27.27 -8.49
CA GLY A 91 -0.53 -28.71 -8.72
C GLY A 91 0.57 -29.45 -7.94
N GLN A 92 1.78 -28.88 -7.88
CA GLN A 92 2.90 -29.44 -7.14
C GLN A 92 3.00 -28.94 -5.70
N ARG A 93 2.11 -28.00 -5.30
CA ARG A 93 2.14 -27.34 -3.99
C ARG A 93 3.50 -26.75 -3.65
N THR A 94 4.02 -25.92 -4.57
CA THR A 94 5.36 -25.36 -4.46
C THR A 94 5.36 -23.87 -4.80
N VAL A 95 6.03 -23.06 -3.98
CA VAL A 95 6.29 -21.65 -4.23
C VAL A 95 7.68 -21.49 -4.82
N HIS A 96 7.83 -20.77 -5.93
CA HIS A 96 9.09 -20.52 -6.61
C HIS A 96 9.60 -19.11 -6.33
N LEU A 97 10.86 -18.98 -5.98
CA LEU A 97 11.55 -17.72 -5.74
C LEU A 97 12.37 -17.29 -6.97
N ALA A 98 12.67 -16.00 -7.05
CA ALA A 98 13.45 -15.42 -8.15
C ALA A 98 14.89 -15.96 -8.25
N ASP A 99 15.46 -16.43 -7.14
CA ASP A 99 16.79 -17.05 -7.07
C ASP A 99 16.82 -18.54 -7.46
N GLY A 100 15.66 -19.10 -7.85
CA GLY A 100 15.49 -20.49 -8.22
C GLY A 100 15.15 -21.43 -7.06
N ALA A 101 15.12 -20.96 -5.82
CA ALA A 101 14.70 -21.76 -4.68
C ALA A 101 13.20 -22.11 -4.78
N MET A 102 12.86 -23.30 -4.25
CA MET A 102 11.50 -23.83 -4.25
C MET A 102 11.08 -24.18 -2.82
N LEU A 103 9.90 -23.73 -2.41
CA LEU A 103 9.36 -23.96 -1.07
C LEU A 103 8.09 -24.81 -1.18
N PRO A 104 8.15 -26.09 -0.83
CA PRO A 104 6.96 -26.95 -0.78
C PRO A 104 6.07 -26.58 0.40
N TYR A 105 4.74 -26.66 0.23
CA TYR A 105 3.77 -26.34 1.26
C TYR A 105 2.67 -27.40 1.38
N ASP A 106 2.12 -27.52 2.57
CA ASP A 106 0.88 -28.23 2.85
C ASP A 106 -0.28 -27.24 3.02
N HIS A 107 0.04 -26.02 3.54
CA HIS A 107 -0.84 -24.85 3.53
C HIS A 107 -0.07 -23.61 3.05
N LEU A 108 -0.74 -22.78 2.26
CA LEU A 108 -0.18 -21.54 1.72
C LEU A 108 -1.03 -20.35 2.14
N ILE A 109 -0.40 -19.29 2.65
CA ILE A 109 -1.03 -18.01 2.94
C ILE A 109 -0.40 -16.95 2.03
N VAL A 110 -1.19 -16.39 1.11
CA VAL A 110 -0.73 -15.34 0.19
C VAL A 110 -1.17 -13.98 0.71
N ALA A 111 -0.21 -13.25 1.30
CA ALA A 111 -0.40 -11.95 1.93
C ALA A 111 0.44 -10.86 1.22
N ALA A 112 0.55 -10.96 -0.12
CA ALA A 112 1.45 -10.13 -0.94
C ALA A 112 0.99 -8.67 -1.13
N GLY A 113 -0.17 -8.28 -0.57
CA GLY A 113 -0.65 -6.90 -0.52
C GLY A 113 -0.98 -6.31 -1.89
N ALA A 114 -0.77 -5.00 -2.00
CA ALA A 114 -1.05 -4.20 -3.19
C ALA A 114 0.14 -3.33 -3.57
N THR A 115 0.20 -2.92 -4.84
CA THR A 115 1.20 -2.02 -5.42
C THR A 115 0.51 -0.76 -5.97
N HIS A 116 1.29 0.14 -6.57
CA HIS A 116 0.76 1.32 -7.26
C HIS A 116 -0.05 0.92 -8.50
N SER A 117 -1.05 1.73 -8.81
CA SER A 117 -1.76 1.69 -10.08
C SER A 117 -1.74 3.07 -10.72
N TYR A 118 -1.20 3.15 -11.92
CA TYR A 118 -1.25 4.35 -12.76
C TYR A 118 -2.35 4.27 -13.82
N PHE A 119 -3.31 3.33 -13.65
CA PHE A 119 -4.44 3.11 -14.57
C PHE A 119 -3.99 2.89 -16.03
N GLY A 120 -2.90 2.13 -16.22
CA GLY A 120 -2.31 1.82 -17.53
C GLY A 120 -1.31 2.88 -18.04
N ARG A 121 -0.96 3.87 -17.22
CA ARG A 121 0.01 4.92 -17.54
C ARG A 121 1.24 4.79 -16.66
N ASP A 122 1.90 3.64 -16.72
CA ASP A 122 3.09 3.34 -15.90
C ASP A 122 4.29 4.25 -16.23
N ASP A 123 4.27 4.89 -17.41
CA ASP A 123 5.18 5.96 -17.80
C ASP A 123 5.18 7.15 -16.84
N TRP A 124 4.09 7.39 -16.10
CA TRP A 124 3.98 8.49 -15.13
C TRP A 124 4.81 8.26 -13.86
N ALA A 125 5.16 7.02 -13.54
CA ALA A 125 5.93 6.69 -12.34
C ALA A 125 7.27 7.43 -12.28
N ALA A 126 7.90 7.70 -13.43
CA ALA A 126 9.16 8.45 -13.49
C ALA A 126 9.03 9.90 -12.98
N TYR A 127 7.86 10.50 -13.15
CA TYR A 127 7.60 11.91 -12.80
C TYR A 127 6.81 12.05 -11.51
N ALA A 128 5.92 11.12 -11.22
CA ALA A 128 5.03 11.12 -10.06
C ALA A 128 5.16 9.81 -9.27
N PRO A 129 6.19 9.65 -8.42
CA PRO A 129 6.36 8.46 -7.60
C PRO A 129 5.16 8.24 -6.69
N GLY A 130 4.77 6.98 -6.52
CA GLY A 130 3.78 6.58 -5.54
C GLY A 130 4.40 6.41 -4.15
N LEU A 131 3.60 6.01 -3.14
CA LEU A 131 4.05 5.85 -1.75
C LEU A 131 3.58 4.51 -1.17
N LYS A 132 4.40 3.45 -1.30
CA LYS A 132 4.13 2.10 -0.79
C LYS A 132 5.32 1.46 -0.08
N THR A 133 6.54 1.85 -0.42
CA THR A 133 7.79 1.30 0.09
C THR A 133 8.65 2.38 0.74
N LEU A 134 9.70 1.97 1.48
CA LEU A 134 10.67 2.93 2.01
C LEU A 134 11.43 3.65 0.89
N ASP A 135 11.73 2.95 -0.21
CA ASP A 135 12.42 3.55 -1.36
C ASP A 135 11.57 4.66 -1.99
N ASP A 136 10.25 4.43 -2.13
CA ASP A 136 9.31 5.47 -2.56
C ASP A 136 9.34 6.68 -1.62
N ALA A 137 9.31 6.43 -0.30
CA ALA A 137 9.33 7.48 0.71
C ALA A 137 10.63 8.30 0.64
N PHE A 138 11.78 7.65 0.46
CA PHE A 138 13.06 8.33 0.29
C PHE A 138 13.12 9.13 -1.01
N GLU A 139 12.59 8.60 -2.11
CA GLU A 139 12.54 9.34 -3.38
C GLU A 139 11.64 10.57 -3.28
N ILE A 140 10.46 10.46 -2.69
CA ILE A 140 9.58 11.60 -2.46
C ILE A 140 10.26 12.62 -1.54
N ARG A 141 10.86 12.18 -0.42
CA ARG A 141 11.61 13.05 0.48
C ARG A 141 12.70 13.83 -0.25
N ARG A 142 13.48 13.13 -1.06
CA ARG A 142 14.54 13.73 -1.86
C ARG A 142 13.97 14.82 -2.79
N ARG A 143 12.89 14.53 -3.51
CA ARG A 143 12.25 15.49 -4.43
C ARG A 143 11.71 16.70 -3.70
N VAL A 144 11.01 16.50 -2.59
CA VAL A 144 10.44 17.61 -1.80
C VAL A 144 11.54 18.55 -1.29
N LEU A 145 12.58 18.01 -0.65
CA LEU A 145 13.65 18.84 -0.09
C LEU A 145 14.47 19.54 -1.17
N LEU A 146 14.82 18.82 -2.25
CA LEU A 146 15.56 19.42 -3.37
C LEU A 146 14.74 20.45 -4.16
N ALA A 147 13.42 20.40 -4.13
CA ALA A 147 12.59 21.42 -4.77
C ALA A 147 12.78 22.80 -4.11
N PHE A 148 12.83 22.87 -2.77
CA PHE A 148 13.12 24.12 -2.06
C PHE A 148 14.54 24.61 -2.34
N GLU A 149 15.53 23.71 -2.38
CA GLU A 149 16.92 24.05 -2.71
C GLU A 149 17.06 24.56 -4.16
N ALA A 150 16.32 23.99 -5.09
CA ALA A 150 16.31 24.44 -6.48
C ALA A 150 15.63 25.80 -6.61
N ALA A 151 14.51 26.00 -5.91
CA ALA A 151 13.81 27.30 -5.88
C ALA A 151 14.67 28.41 -5.30
N GLU A 152 15.49 28.14 -4.27
CA GLU A 152 16.41 29.10 -3.67
C GLU A 152 17.45 29.63 -4.68
N LYS A 153 17.89 28.77 -5.61
CA LYS A 153 18.90 29.08 -6.63
C LYS A 153 18.32 29.63 -7.92
N GLU A 154 17.03 29.46 -8.17
CA GLU A 154 16.40 29.85 -9.44
C GLU A 154 16.14 31.38 -9.49
N PRO A 155 16.81 32.11 -10.38
CA PRO A 155 16.64 33.56 -10.47
C PRO A 155 15.33 33.98 -11.15
N ASP A 156 14.79 33.13 -12.06
CA ASP A 156 13.55 33.42 -12.78
C ASP A 156 12.33 33.09 -11.87
N PRO A 157 11.51 34.11 -11.54
CA PRO A 157 10.35 33.92 -10.69
C PRO A 157 9.31 32.88 -11.23
N ALA A 158 9.17 32.82 -12.56
CA ALA A 158 8.24 31.86 -13.18
C ALA A 158 8.73 30.42 -13.02
N ARG A 159 10.01 30.16 -13.29
CA ARG A 159 10.64 28.86 -13.08
C ARG A 159 10.73 28.49 -11.59
N ARG A 160 10.95 29.47 -10.72
CA ARG A 160 10.95 29.31 -9.28
C ARG A 160 9.59 28.81 -8.79
N ALA A 161 8.50 29.32 -9.34
CA ALA A 161 7.15 28.89 -9.02
C ALA A 161 6.92 27.39 -9.36
N ASP A 162 7.52 26.88 -10.44
CA ASP A 162 7.41 25.45 -10.81
C ASP A 162 8.02 24.53 -9.75
N TRP A 163 9.10 24.97 -9.08
CA TRP A 163 9.71 24.25 -7.96
C TRP A 163 8.91 24.36 -6.65
N LEU A 164 8.16 25.43 -6.46
CA LEU A 164 7.34 25.67 -5.26
C LEU A 164 5.89 25.18 -5.42
N ASN A 165 5.55 24.57 -6.54
CA ASN A 165 4.27 23.87 -6.74
C ASN A 165 4.43 22.38 -6.39
N PHE A 166 3.83 21.93 -5.30
CA PHE A 166 3.78 20.53 -4.88
C PHE A 166 2.41 19.98 -5.20
N VAL A 167 2.35 18.94 -6.01
CA VAL A 167 1.07 18.35 -6.43
C VAL A 167 0.94 16.94 -5.88
N VAL A 168 -0.17 16.68 -5.19
CA VAL A 168 -0.56 15.35 -4.73
C VAL A 168 -1.79 14.90 -5.50
N VAL A 169 -1.71 13.77 -6.20
CA VAL A 169 -2.79 13.22 -7.01
C VAL A 169 -3.47 12.09 -6.26
N GLY A 170 -4.78 12.26 -5.97
CA GLY A 170 -5.60 11.33 -5.19
C GLY A 170 -5.79 11.79 -3.74
N ALA A 171 -7.04 11.96 -3.32
CA ALA A 171 -7.41 12.41 -1.98
C ALA A 171 -7.97 11.28 -1.10
N GLY A 172 -7.40 10.08 -1.23
CA GLY A 172 -7.50 9.01 -0.23
C GLY A 172 -6.66 9.36 1.03
N PRO A 173 -6.61 8.46 2.04
CA PRO A 173 -5.87 8.72 3.29
C PRO A 173 -4.43 9.19 3.05
N THR A 174 -3.67 8.47 2.22
CA THR A 174 -2.27 8.81 1.92
C THR A 174 -2.12 10.22 1.31
N GLY A 175 -3.00 10.57 0.37
CA GLY A 175 -2.91 11.88 -0.29
C GLY A 175 -3.28 13.04 0.65
N VAL A 176 -4.29 12.84 1.49
CA VAL A 176 -4.71 13.81 2.51
C VAL A 176 -3.60 14.04 3.55
N GLU A 177 -3.00 12.96 4.08
CA GLU A 177 -1.89 12.99 5.02
C GLU A 177 -0.67 13.69 4.40
N MET A 178 -0.31 13.32 3.16
CA MET A 178 0.81 13.90 2.44
C MET A 178 0.62 15.40 2.19
N ALA A 179 -0.54 15.81 1.67
CA ALA A 179 -0.82 17.21 1.37
C ALA A 179 -0.83 18.07 2.65
N GLY A 180 -1.43 17.57 3.73
CA GLY A 180 -1.42 18.25 5.04
C GLY A 180 -0.01 18.45 5.58
N THR A 181 0.80 17.40 5.57
CA THR A 181 2.18 17.47 6.09
C THR A 181 3.09 18.35 5.23
N LEU A 182 2.94 18.33 3.89
CA LEU A 182 3.67 19.24 3.01
C LEU A 182 3.33 20.71 3.32
N ALA A 183 2.05 21.00 3.60
CA ALA A 183 1.63 22.34 3.99
C ALA A 183 2.22 22.78 5.34
N GLU A 184 2.26 21.88 6.32
CA GLU A 184 2.90 22.12 7.62
C GLU A 184 4.40 22.39 7.49
N ILE A 185 5.12 21.59 6.69
CA ILE A 185 6.55 21.78 6.43
C ILE A 185 6.79 23.16 5.81
N ALA A 186 6.07 23.51 4.76
CA ALA A 186 6.26 24.76 4.04
C ALA A 186 5.96 25.98 4.92
N ARG A 187 4.93 25.92 5.79
CA ARG A 187 4.45 27.08 6.55
C ARG A 187 4.97 27.17 7.99
N HIS A 188 5.42 26.03 8.57
CA HIS A 188 5.79 26.02 9.98
C HIS A 188 7.21 25.51 10.24
N THR A 189 7.76 24.67 9.38
CA THR A 189 9.06 24.05 9.60
C THR A 189 10.19 24.84 8.92
N LEU A 190 10.01 25.22 7.65
CA LEU A 190 11.05 25.83 6.81
C LEU A 190 11.13 27.38 6.84
N PRO A 191 10.13 28.17 7.34
CA PRO A 191 10.26 29.62 7.36
C PRO A 191 11.54 30.08 8.07
N GLY A 192 12.27 30.98 7.40
CA GLY A 192 13.54 31.52 7.89
C GLY A 192 14.78 30.71 7.55
N GLU A 193 14.66 29.49 7.02
CA GLU A 193 15.79 28.67 6.59
C GLU A 193 16.42 29.18 5.28
N PHE A 194 15.63 29.77 4.39
CA PHE A 194 16.03 30.23 3.06
C PHE A 194 16.19 31.76 3.02
N ARG A 195 16.94 32.28 2.03
CA ARG A 195 17.24 33.73 1.90
C ARG A 195 16.57 34.37 0.69
N HIS A 196 16.38 33.62 -0.41
CA HIS A 196 15.84 34.11 -1.67
C HIS A 196 14.40 33.67 -1.92
N ILE A 197 13.90 32.71 -1.16
CA ILE A 197 12.51 32.26 -1.19
C ILE A 197 11.86 32.36 0.17
N ASP A 198 10.53 32.51 0.17
CA ASP A 198 9.69 32.25 1.32
C ASP A 198 9.04 30.87 1.14
N PRO A 199 9.43 29.82 1.92
CA PRO A 199 8.83 28.51 1.82
C PRO A 199 7.31 28.52 2.02
N ALA A 200 6.77 29.46 2.81
CA ALA A 200 5.34 29.60 3.04
C ALA A 200 4.57 30.00 1.77
N SER A 201 5.24 30.54 0.75
CA SER A 201 4.66 30.82 -0.56
C SER A 201 4.41 29.57 -1.42
N ALA A 202 4.94 28.41 -1.02
CA ALA A 202 4.73 27.15 -1.73
C ALA A 202 3.24 26.80 -1.84
N LYS A 203 2.83 26.36 -3.02
CA LYS A 203 1.46 25.92 -3.31
C LYS A 203 1.39 24.41 -3.18
N ILE A 204 0.58 23.95 -2.24
CA ILE A 204 0.28 22.52 -2.07
C ILE A 204 -1.09 22.27 -2.72
N ILE A 205 -1.09 21.50 -3.79
CA ILE A 205 -2.29 21.23 -4.61
C ILE A 205 -2.66 19.77 -4.47
N LEU A 206 -3.88 19.50 -3.98
CA LEU A 206 -4.43 18.15 -3.87
C LEU A 206 -5.50 17.96 -4.94
N LEU A 207 -5.25 17.05 -5.90
CA LEU A 207 -6.16 16.74 -7.00
C LEU A 207 -6.92 15.45 -6.69
N GLU A 208 -8.25 15.49 -6.83
CA GLU A 208 -9.12 14.33 -6.67
C GLU A 208 -10.12 14.25 -7.82
N GLY A 209 -10.17 13.10 -8.51
CA GLY A 209 -11.10 12.86 -9.61
C GLY A 209 -12.56 12.72 -9.16
N GLY A 210 -12.79 12.38 -7.92
CA GLY A 210 -14.12 12.24 -7.32
C GLY A 210 -14.67 13.54 -6.74
N ALA A 211 -15.88 13.45 -6.21
CA ALA A 211 -16.64 14.61 -5.69
C ALA A 211 -16.21 15.04 -4.28
N ARG A 212 -15.38 14.27 -3.58
CA ARG A 212 -14.96 14.58 -2.19
C ARG A 212 -13.68 13.88 -1.82
N VAL A 213 -12.96 14.41 -0.85
CA VAL A 213 -11.79 13.74 -0.24
C VAL A 213 -12.28 12.56 0.62
N LEU A 214 -11.42 11.56 0.88
CA LEU A 214 -11.71 10.42 1.75
C LEU A 214 -13.07 9.76 1.45
N GLN A 215 -13.32 9.42 0.21
CA GLN A 215 -14.64 8.93 -0.27
C GLN A 215 -15.19 7.72 0.51
N ALA A 216 -14.31 6.91 1.11
CA ALA A 216 -14.69 5.76 1.94
C ALA A 216 -15.19 6.15 3.34
N MET A 217 -15.04 7.42 3.75
CA MET A 217 -15.49 7.93 5.03
C MET A 217 -16.90 8.52 4.93
N PRO A 218 -17.63 8.65 6.06
CA PRO A 218 -18.87 9.39 6.12
C PRO A 218 -18.72 10.83 5.59
N GLU A 219 -19.73 11.34 4.92
CA GLU A 219 -19.67 12.64 4.23
C GLU A 219 -19.26 13.80 5.16
N ALA A 220 -19.81 13.82 6.37
CA ALA A 220 -19.47 14.83 7.37
C ALA A 220 -17.97 14.83 7.74
N LEU A 221 -17.32 13.64 7.78
CA LEU A 221 -15.89 13.54 8.04
C LEU A 221 -15.07 13.96 6.82
N SER A 222 -15.52 13.60 5.63
CA SER A 222 -14.93 14.04 4.36
C SER A 222 -14.93 15.55 4.24
N GLN A 223 -16.05 16.19 4.55
CA GLN A 223 -16.19 17.66 4.52
C GLN A 223 -15.25 18.33 5.53
N ARG A 224 -15.21 17.83 6.78
CA ARG A 224 -14.29 18.34 7.81
C ARG A 224 -12.83 18.20 7.42
N ALA A 225 -12.45 17.07 6.81
CA ALA A 225 -11.07 16.84 6.33
C ALA A 225 -10.70 17.89 5.26
N LYS A 226 -11.60 18.15 4.30
CA LYS A 226 -11.39 19.20 3.28
C LYS A 226 -11.19 20.57 3.93
N GLU A 227 -12.07 20.96 4.84
CA GLU A 227 -11.99 22.25 5.54
C GLU A 227 -10.68 22.40 6.34
N GLN A 228 -10.19 21.33 6.97
CA GLN A 228 -8.91 21.35 7.67
C GLN A 228 -7.73 21.50 6.71
N LEU A 229 -7.74 20.80 5.58
CA LEU A 229 -6.71 20.95 4.55
C LEU A 229 -6.68 22.38 4.00
N GLU A 230 -7.84 22.97 3.70
CA GLU A 230 -7.95 24.35 3.21
C GLU A 230 -7.46 25.37 4.25
N LYS A 231 -7.74 25.15 5.56
CA LYS A 231 -7.18 25.96 6.65
C LYS A 231 -5.65 25.86 6.76
N LEU A 232 -5.08 24.69 6.46
CA LEU A 232 -3.62 24.51 6.32
C LEU A 232 -3.07 25.17 5.04
N GLY A 233 -3.94 25.68 4.15
CA GLY A 233 -3.60 26.34 2.91
C GLY A 233 -3.33 25.35 1.75
N VAL A 234 -3.88 24.15 1.82
CA VAL A 234 -3.90 23.22 0.69
C VAL A 234 -4.98 23.64 -0.30
N ASP A 235 -4.64 23.75 -1.58
CA ASP A 235 -5.58 23.95 -2.68
C ASP A 235 -6.22 22.60 -3.07
N VAL A 236 -7.44 22.34 -2.57
CA VAL A 236 -8.14 21.07 -2.80
C VAL A 236 -9.04 21.20 -4.03
N ARG A 237 -8.71 20.46 -5.09
CA ARG A 237 -9.45 20.44 -6.35
C ARG A 237 -10.14 19.12 -6.57
N LEU A 238 -11.46 19.13 -6.43
CA LEU A 238 -12.34 17.98 -6.64
C LEU A 238 -12.86 17.92 -8.09
N GLY A 239 -13.19 16.72 -8.57
CA GLY A 239 -13.55 16.49 -9.97
C GLY A 239 -12.40 16.69 -10.94
N ALA A 240 -11.18 16.80 -10.46
CA ALA A 240 -9.98 17.08 -11.22
C ALA A 240 -9.31 15.77 -11.69
N ARG A 241 -9.41 15.46 -12.97
CA ARG A 241 -8.83 14.23 -13.56
C ARG A 241 -7.50 14.54 -14.24
N VAL A 242 -6.43 13.91 -13.79
CA VAL A 242 -5.13 13.99 -14.45
C VAL A 242 -5.16 13.16 -15.75
N THR A 243 -4.74 13.77 -16.87
CA THR A 243 -4.75 13.16 -18.20
C THR A 243 -3.38 12.98 -18.81
N ALA A 244 -2.38 13.73 -18.35
CA ALA A 244 -0.97 13.56 -18.71
C ALA A 244 -0.06 14.02 -17.57
N ILE A 245 1.10 13.39 -17.46
CA ILE A 245 2.19 13.78 -16.56
C ILE A 245 3.50 13.68 -17.35
N ASP A 246 4.33 14.71 -17.25
CA ASP A 246 5.66 14.79 -17.89
C ASP A 246 6.68 15.52 -17.00
N SER A 247 7.85 15.85 -17.57
CA SER A 247 8.93 16.55 -16.87
C SER A 247 8.58 17.99 -16.44
N ASP A 248 7.55 18.60 -17.02
CA ASP A 248 7.16 19.98 -16.77
C ASP A 248 5.98 20.11 -15.81
N GLY A 249 5.24 19.01 -15.62
CA GLY A 249 4.10 18.97 -14.70
C GLY A 249 3.00 18.03 -15.13
N LEU A 250 1.76 18.48 -15.05
CA LEU A 250 0.61 17.63 -15.36
C LEU A 250 -0.53 18.42 -16.02
N LYS A 251 -1.28 17.71 -16.88
CA LYS A 251 -2.53 18.19 -17.47
C LYS A 251 -3.70 17.67 -16.67
N VAL A 252 -4.65 18.56 -16.39
CA VAL A 252 -5.84 18.28 -15.60
C VAL A 252 -7.06 18.63 -16.39
N GLU A 253 -8.04 17.75 -16.40
CA GLU A 253 -9.39 18.02 -16.89
C GLU A 253 -10.34 18.12 -15.68
N SER A 254 -11.12 19.21 -15.66
CA SER A 254 -12.24 19.37 -14.74
C SER A 254 -13.56 19.29 -15.50
N PRO A 255 -14.57 18.57 -14.99
CA PRO A 255 -15.88 18.51 -15.63
C PRO A 255 -16.51 19.90 -15.67
N ALA A 256 -17.48 20.07 -16.57
CA ALA A 256 -18.34 21.25 -16.55
C ALA A 256 -18.97 21.41 -15.15
N SER A 257 -18.91 22.61 -14.59
CA SER A 257 -19.51 22.93 -13.29
C SER A 257 -20.74 23.85 -13.51
N ALA A 258 -21.50 24.08 -12.44
CA ALA A 258 -22.62 25.02 -12.50
C ALA A 258 -22.21 26.45 -12.94
N THR A 259 -20.92 26.78 -12.82
CA THR A 259 -20.32 28.07 -13.19
C THR A 259 -19.55 28.05 -14.51
N THR A 260 -19.21 26.88 -15.04
CA THR A 260 -18.50 26.68 -16.32
C THR A 260 -19.29 25.71 -17.20
N SER A 261 -19.82 26.20 -18.33
CA SER A 261 -20.69 25.44 -19.24
C SER A 261 -19.93 24.36 -20.05
N SER A 262 -18.61 24.26 -19.96
CA SER A 262 -17.78 23.27 -20.65
C SER A 262 -16.70 22.71 -19.73
N ALA A 263 -16.29 21.44 -19.99
CA ALA A 263 -15.11 20.89 -19.34
C ALA A 263 -13.88 21.75 -19.68
N SER A 264 -13.06 22.05 -18.70
CA SER A 264 -11.84 22.83 -18.87
C SER A 264 -10.62 21.92 -18.75
N SER A 265 -9.64 22.13 -19.63
CA SER A 265 -8.33 21.50 -19.51
C SER A 265 -7.29 22.57 -19.22
N TYR A 266 -6.43 22.33 -18.23
CA TYR A 266 -5.38 23.26 -17.85
C TYR A 266 -4.10 22.52 -17.44
N GLN A 267 -2.98 23.24 -17.53
CA GLN A 267 -1.66 22.77 -17.14
C GLN A 267 -1.34 23.25 -15.71
N ILE A 268 -0.72 22.37 -14.92
CA ILE A 268 -0.05 22.75 -13.66
C ILE A 268 1.42 22.42 -13.85
N ASN A 269 2.27 23.44 -13.89
CA ASN A 269 3.71 23.24 -13.87
C ASN A 269 4.13 22.87 -12.45
N SER A 270 4.89 21.79 -12.33
CA SER A 270 5.40 21.30 -11.05
C SER A 270 6.57 20.35 -11.26
N LYS A 271 7.60 20.49 -10.45
CA LYS A 271 8.74 19.56 -10.42
C LYS A 271 8.64 18.52 -9.29
N CYS A 272 7.58 18.60 -8.47
CA CYS A 272 7.35 17.67 -7.38
C CYS A 272 5.89 17.19 -7.36
N ILE A 273 5.65 16.04 -7.97
CA ILE A 273 4.33 15.39 -8.06
C ILE A 273 4.40 14.08 -7.27
N VAL A 274 3.38 13.80 -6.45
CA VAL A 274 3.23 12.55 -5.70
C VAL A 274 1.95 11.85 -6.14
N TRP A 275 2.05 10.56 -6.48
CA TRP A 275 0.92 9.75 -6.89
C TRP A 275 0.33 8.98 -5.71
N ALA A 276 -0.89 9.33 -5.32
CA ALA A 276 -1.66 8.67 -4.26
C ALA A 276 -3.04 8.17 -4.75
N ALA A 277 -3.27 8.18 -6.08
CA ALA A 277 -4.61 8.01 -6.66
C ALA A 277 -5.03 6.56 -6.91
N GLY A 278 -4.16 5.58 -6.82
CA GLY A 278 -4.55 4.22 -7.16
C GLY A 278 -3.66 3.14 -6.57
N VAL A 279 -4.32 2.03 -6.23
CA VAL A 279 -3.67 0.78 -5.83
C VAL A 279 -4.21 -0.37 -6.67
N ALA A 280 -3.35 -1.30 -7.05
CA ALA A 280 -3.69 -2.56 -7.67
C ALA A 280 -3.22 -3.71 -6.79
N ALA A 281 -3.92 -4.82 -6.82
CA ALA A 281 -3.49 -6.03 -6.14
C ALA A 281 -2.13 -6.49 -6.69
N SER A 282 -1.34 -7.17 -5.85
CA SER A 282 -0.08 -7.78 -6.28
C SER A 282 -0.27 -8.67 -7.52
N PRO A 283 0.67 -8.67 -8.48
CA PRO A 283 0.61 -9.55 -9.67
C PRO A 283 0.42 -11.04 -9.34
N LEU A 284 0.85 -11.49 -8.15
CA LEU A 284 0.61 -12.85 -7.67
C LEU A 284 -0.88 -13.20 -7.58
N GLY A 285 -1.77 -12.23 -7.41
CA GLY A 285 -3.22 -12.45 -7.42
C GLY A 285 -3.72 -12.88 -8.79
N ARG A 286 -3.28 -12.23 -9.85
CA ARG A 286 -3.59 -12.61 -11.24
C ARG A 286 -3.01 -13.99 -11.56
N HIS A 287 -1.75 -14.23 -11.18
CA HIS A 287 -1.12 -15.55 -11.37
C HIS A 287 -1.92 -16.68 -10.72
N LEU A 288 -2.41 -16.49 -9.48
CA LEU A 288 -3.29 -17.44 -8.82
C LEU A 288 -4.62 -17.63 -9.57
N ALA A 289 -5.26 -16.53 -9.97
CA ALA A 289 -6.51 -16.60 -10.74
C ALA A 289 -6.33 -17.39 -12.03
N ASP A 290 -5.28 -17.12 -12.81
CA ASP A 290 -4.98 -17.78 -14.09
C ASP A 290 -4.70 -19.28 -13.89
N THR A 291 -4.09 -19.70 -12.78
CA THR A 291 -3.71 -21.10 -12.52
C THR A 291 -4.80 -21.92 -11.82
N THR A 292 -5.72 -21.27 -11.10
CA THR A 292 -6.77 -21.96 -10.31
C THR A 292 -8.18 -21.74 -10.88
N GLY A 293 -8.36 -20.84 -11.83
CA GLY A 293 -9.68 -20.42 -12.30
C GLY A 293 -10.44 -19.51 -11.31
N ALA A 294 -9.80 -19.04 -10.26
CA ALA A 294 -10.40 -18.10 -9.31
C ALA A 294 -10.68 -16.74 -9.99
N SER A 295 -11.76 -16.07 -9.57
CA SER A 295 -12.11 -14.75 -10.10
C SER A 295 -11.32 -13.64 -9.41
N THR A 296 -11.15 -12.50 -10.11
CA THR A 296 -10.62 -11.27 -9.54
C THR A 296 -11.63 -10.13 -9.68
N ASP A 297 -11.57 -9.15 -8.78
CA ASP A 297 -12.31 -7.91 -8.93
C ASP A 297 -11.60 -6.92 -9.87
N ARG A 298 -12.19 -5.73 -10.06
CA ARG A 298 -11.63 -4.68 -10.93
C ARG A 298 -10.26 -4.16 -10.49
N ALA A 299 -9.91 -4.27 -9.22
CA ALA A 299 -8.60 -3.90 -8.68
C ALA A 299 -7.59 -5.05 -8.76
N GLY A 300 -7.97 -6.21 -9.31
CA GLY A 300 -7.16 -7.43 -9.40
C GLY A 300 -7.09 -8.23 -8.09
N ARG A 301 -7.94 -7.91 -7.08
CA ARG A 301 -8.00 -8.66 -5.84
C ARG A 301 -8.70 -9.99 -6.08
N VAL A 302 -8.14 -11.06 -5.52
CA VAL A 302 -8.65 -12.42 -5.65
C VAL A 302 -9.93 -12.60 -4.83
N VAL A 303 -10.99 -13.11 -5.47
CA VAL A 303 -12.23 -13.46 -4.78
C VAL A 303 -11.98 -14.71 -3.94
N VAL A 304 -12.32 -14.65 -2.66
CA VAL A 304 -12.09 -15.72 -1.69
C VAL A 304 -13.41 -16.21 -1.07
N GLU A 305 -13.39 -17.42 -0.55
CA GLU A 305 -14.47 -17.97 0.25
C GLU A 305 -14.59 -17.25 1.62
N PRO A 306 -15.68 -17.42 2.37
CA PRO A 306 -15.85 -16.79 3.68
C PRO A 306 -14.74 -17.10 4.69
N ASP A 307 -14.06 -18.22 4.56
CA ASP A 307 -12.92 -18.64 5.38
C ASP A 307 -11.56 -18.19 4.81
N LEU A 308 -11.59 -17.31 3.79
CA LEU A 308 -10.43 -16.71 3.12
C LEU A 308 -9.62 -17.68 2.24
N THR A 309 -10.14 -18.87 1.96
CA THR A 309 -9.49 -19.80 1.04
C THR A 309 -9.88 -19.54 -0.41
N LEU A 310 -9.10 -20.07 -1.35
CA LEU A 310 -9.47 -20.06 -2.75
C LEU A 310 -10.56 -21.08 -3.02
N PRO A 311 -11.55 -20.77 -3.88
CA PRO A 311 -12.54 -21.74 -4.33
C PRO A 311 -11.86 -22.99 -4.90
N GLY A 312 -12.21 -24.18 -4.38
CA GLY A 312 -11.62 -25.45 -4.82
C GLY A 312 -10.22 -25.77 -4.26
N HIS A 313 -9.58 -24.83 -3.55
CA HIS A 313 -8.22 -24.97 -3.00
C HIS A 313 -8.18 -24.61 -1.50
N PRO A 314 -8.72 -25.46 -0.63
CA PRO A 314 -8.80 -25.18 0.80
C PRO A 314 -7.42 -25.06 1.49
N GLU A 315 -6.36 -25.55 0.85
CA GLU A 315 -4.98 -25.41 1.33
C GLU A 315 -4.36 -24.04 1.05
N ILE A 316 -5.00 -23.19 0.19
CA ILE A 316 -4.50 -21.88 -0.19
C ILE A 316 -5.43 -20.79 0.33
N SER A 317 -4.92 -19.92 1.17
CA SER A 317 -5.62 -18.74 1.67
C SER A 317 -5.02 -17.44 1.07
N VAL A 318 -5.88 -16.47 0.73
CA VAL A 318 -5.47 -15.14 0.27
C VAL A 318 -6.01 -14.11 1.24
N ILE A 319 -5.15 -13.20 1.73
CA ILE A 319 -5.47 -12.25 2.79
C ILE A 319 -4.92 -10.85 2.55
N GLY A 320 -5.45 -9.88 3.29
CA GLY A 320 -5.04 -8.46 3.20
C GLY A 320 -5.52 -7.81 1.91
N ASP A 321 -4.76 -6.84 1.41
CA ASP A 321 -5.13 -6.03 0.25
C ASP A 321 -5.18 -6.82 -1.07
N LEU A 322 -4.67 -8.06 -1.08
CA LEU A 322 -4.76 -8.98 -2.20
C LEU A 322 -6.13 -9.68 -2.28
N ALA A 323 -6.88 -9.75 -1.19
CA ALA A 323 -8.15 -10.47 -1.12
C ALA A 323 -9.36 -9.55 -1.35
N ALA A 324 -10.28 -9.97 -2.22
CA ALA A 324 -11.63 -9.39 -2.31
C ALA A 324 -12.56 -10.04 -1.27
N ALA A 325 -12.19 -9.95 0.00
CA ALA A 325 -12.91 -10.54 1.10
C ALA A 325 -14.16 -9.75 1.48
N LYS A 326 -15.17 -10.47 2.01
CA LYS A 326 -16.38 -9.88 2.56
C LYS A 326 -16.50 -10.19 4.04
N SER A 327 -17.09 -9.28 4.81
CA SER A 327 -17.44 -9.49 6.20
C SER A 327 -18.80 -10.20 6.26
N HIS A 328 -18.88 -11.30 7.01
CA HIS A 328 -20.08 -12.12 7.16
C HIS A 328 -20.62 -12.01 8.60
N ALA A 329 -21.05 -10.81 9.00
CA ALA A 329 -21.68 -10.62 10.30
C ALA A 329 -23.09 -11.23 10.32
N PRO A 330 -23.46 -11.99 11.37
CA PRO A 330 -24.81 -12.57 11.49
C PRO A 330 -25.91 -11.49 11.36
N GLY A 331 -26.91 -11.76 10.54
CA GLY A 331 -28.05 -10.85 10.33
C GLY A 331 -27.77 -9.63 9.43
N HIS A 332 -26.61 -9.56 8.79
CA HIS A 332 -26.26 -8.48 7.87
C HIS A 332 -25.83 -9.04 6.50
N GLU A 333 -26.15 -8.29 5.45
CA GLU A 333 -25.62 -8.56 4.11
C GLU A 333 -24.08 -8.49 4.10
N PRO A 334 -23.40 -9.41 3.40
CA PRO A 334 -21.95 -9.40 3.31
C PRO A 334 -21.42 -8.11 2.70
N LYS A 335 -20.55 -7.39 3.42
CA LYS A 335 -19.95 -6.14 2.97
C LYS A 335 -18.47 -6.34 2.64
N PRO A 336 -17.94 -5.66 1.61
CA PRO A 336 -16.52 -5.68 1.33
C PRO A 336 -15.69 -5.27 2.55
N VAL A 337 -14.65 -6.03 2.85
CA VAL A 337 -13.67 -5.63 3.88
C VAL A 337 -12.79 -4.53 3.31
N PRO A 338 -12.67 -3.38 3.97
CA PRO A 338 -11.83 -2.29 3.48
C PRO A 338 -10.34 -2.69 3.53
N GLY A 339 -9.55 -2.19 2.56
CA GLY A 339 -8.10 -2.38 2.50
C GLY A 339 -7.37 -1.53 3.55
N VAL A 340 -7.52 -1.90 4.81
CA VAL A 340 -6.90 -1.24 5.97
C VAL A 340 -6.23 -2.26 6.89
N SER A 341 -5.24 -1.82 7.65
CA SER A 341 -4.45 -2.71 8.52
C SER A 341 -5.27 -3.54 9.52
N PRO A 342 -6.35 -3.04 10.15
CA PRO A 342 -7.20 -3.85 11.02
C PRO A 342 -7.87 -5.01 10.29
N GLY A 343 -8.36 -4.81 9.06
CA GLY A 343 -8.94 -5.86 8.22
C GLY A 343 -7.91 -6.95 7.90
N ALA A 344 -6.74 -6.56 7.43
CA ALA A 344 -5.66 -7.49 7.14
C ALA A 344 -5.21 -8.30 8.36
N LYS A 345 -5.12 -7.67 9.54
CA LYS A 345 -4.77 -8.36 10.81
C LYS A 345 -5.82 -9.38 11.20
N GLN A 346 -7.11 -9.06 11.09
CA GLN A 346 -8.20 -9.98 11.38
C GLN A 346 -8.19 -11.18 10.42
N MET A 347 -8.00 -10.93 9.11
CA MET A 347 -7.86 -12.01 8.13
C MET A 347 -6.68 -12.93 8.48
N GLY A 348 -5.52 -12.40 8.86
CA GLY A 348 -4.36 -13.20 9.24
C GLY A 348 -4.64 -14.13 10.42
N ARG A 349 -5.30 -13.63 11.47
CA ARG A 349 -5.70 -14.44 12.64
C ARG A 349 -6.74 -15.49 12.29
N ALA A 350 -7.75 -15.11 11.50
CA ALA A 350 -8.82 -16.03 11.09
C ALA A 350 -8.26 -17.19 10.24
N THR A 351 -7.39 -16.90 9.28
CA THR A 351 -6.72 -17.90 8.44
C THR A 351 -5.89 -18.88 9.26
N ALA A 352 -5.07 -18.37 10.19
CA ALA A 352 -4.29 -19.22 11.09
C ALA A 352 -5.19 -20.15 11.93
N ALA A 353 -6.28 -19.61 12.50
CA ALA A 353 -7.26 -20.40 13.25
C ALA A 353 -7.93 -21.48 12.39
N THR A 354 -8.28 -21.17 11.14
CA THR A 354 -8.84 -22.13 10.18
C THR A 354 -7.85 -23.25 9.86
N ILE A 355 -6.58 -22.93 9.62
CA ILE A 355 -5.53 -23.94 9.40
C ILE A 355 -5.42 -24.87 10.62
N LEU A 356 -5.34 -24.30 11.84
CA LEU A 356 -5.21 -25.08 13.07
C LEU A 356 -6.42 -26.00 13.33
N ARG A 357 -7.66 -25.53 13.08
CA ARG A 357 -8.86 -26.37 13.16
C ARG A 357 -8.82 -27.56 12.20
N ARG A 358 -8.44 -27.29 10.93
CA ARG A 358 -8.31 -28.35 9.91
C ARG A 358 -7.26 -29.38 10.27
N LEU A 359 -6.11 -28.94 10.80
CA LEU A 359 -5.07 -29.87 11.28
C LEU A 359 -5.53 -30.70 12.48
N ALA A 360 -6.47 -30.19 13.28
CA ALA A 360 -7.13 -30.95 14.37
C ALA A 360 -8.33 -31.82 13.90
N GLY A 361 -8.59 -31.89 12.58
CA GLY A 361 -9.75 -32.62 12.01
C GLY A 361 -11.10 -31.97 12.31
N GLN A 362 -11.11 -30.67 12.64
CA GLN A 362 -12.31 -29.89 12.92
C GLN A 362 -12.73 -29.08 11.65
N PRO A 363 -14.04 -28.85 11.46
CA PRO A 363 -14.55 -28.09 10.32
C PRO A 363 -14.16 -26.61 10.35
#